data_05a2ee68c5070d074de7eb513a9cf3f2
#
_entry.id   05a2ee68c5070d074de7eb513a9cf3f2
#
_cell.length_a   1.000
_cell.length_b   1.000
_cell.length_c   1.000
_cell.angle_alpha   90.00
_cell.angle_beta   90.00
_cell.angle_gamma   90.00
#
_symmetry.space_group_name_H-M   'P 1'
#
loop_
_entity.id
_entity.type
_entity.pdbx_description
1 polymer ?
#
loop_
_entity_poly.entity_id
_entity_poly.type
_entity_poly.pdbx_seq_one_letter_code
_entity_poly.pdbx_strand_id
1 'polypeptide(L)'
;MAIEVSVVSVGAVLLVVLLLVVLSCISDRRDKSGEHKGTQSGLLHHLYQYRPGSSSPSLPGPPGLFLIGNMMELTHDHLPIHLTNLAKRYGNIYRLKCGHITMVVLNSSEVIREALVKKWSDFAGRPNSYTGDAVSGGGRTISLGDYNEEWRAHRRLVHSALQRCCQRSLHDVIERQALHLRKVLMDYRESGVDLSEDFTVAASNVITTLAFGKEYDKSSPELQQLHSCLNEIVALWGSSWISALDSFPLLRKLPNPVFSRLLKEVARRDEIIKLHLNNYKSQDKKNEDAIAGSLLQGLEKHRNTEHGVLLTDTHIHMATVDLLIGGTETTAAWLSWTVAFLLHRPEVQTRVHEEMCTVLEGRYPKYSDRHRLPVLCSLINEVLRLRPVAPLAVPHRAIRDSSIAGYFIPKNTVILPNLFGAHHDPTVWSDPYSFKPERFLEGGGGSTRALIPFGGGARLCLGESVAKMELFLFTAYLLRDFQFILPESEASLPDLRGVASVVLKVKSYTAVARPRPVTNP
;
A
#
# COMPACT_ATOMS: atom_id res chain seq x y z
N MET A 1 0.34 -22.10 -20.99
CA MET A 1 -0.26 -21.77 -22.31
C MET A 1 0.13 -20.32 -22.58
N ALA A 2 1.15 -20.14 -23.42
CA ALA A 2 1.68 -18.82 -23.77
C ALA A 2 0.58 -18.04 -24.52
N ILE A 3 0.30 -16.83 -24.05
CA ILE A 3 -0.63 -15.93 -24.71
C ILE A 3 0.10 -15.38 -25.93
N GLU A 4 -0.27 -15.83 -27.10
CA GLU A 4 0.01 -15.12 -28.35
C GLU A 4 -0.72 -13.77 -28.29
N VAL A 5 -0.07 -12.78 -27.71
CA VAL A 5 -0.41 -11.38 -27.95
C VAL A 5 -0.13 -11.16 -29.43
N SER A 6 -1.17 -10.89 -30.23
CA SER A 6 -1.03 -10.76 -31.66
C SER A 6 0.10 -9.76 -31.97
N VAL A 7 1.12 -10.22 -32.70
CA VAL A 7 2.31 -9.46 -33.09
C VAL A 7 1.94 -8.11 -33.74
N VAL A 8 0.74 -8.00 -34.28
CA VAL A 8 0.17 -6.79 -34.91
C VAL A 8 -0.13 -5.68 -33.89
N SER A 9 -0.60 -6.00 -32.66
CA SER A 9 -0.91 -4.97 -31.64
C SER A 9 0.35 -4.45 -30.97
N VAL A 10 1.35 -5.31 -30.74
CA VAL A 10 2.67 -4.90 -30.24
C VAL A 10 3.42 -4.07 -31.29
N GLY A 11 3.33 -4.46 -32.57
CA GLY A 11 3.93 -3.71 -33.66
C GLY A 11 3.35 -2.30 -33.81
N ALA A 12 2.03 -2.14 -33.70
CA ALA A 12 1.38 -0.83 -33.83
C ALA A 12 1.75 0.11 -32.67
N VAL A 13 1.83 -0.40 -31.44
CA VAL A 13 2.24 0.40 -30.27
C VAL A 13 3.74 0.72 -30.31
N LEU A 14 4.59 -0.24 -30.70
CA LEU A 14 6.01 0.00 -30.95
C LEU A 14 6.22 1.02 -32.08
N LEU A 15 5.42 0.97 -33.14
CA LEU A 15 5.49 1.94 -34.24
C LEU A 15 5.08 3.34 -33.78
N VAL A 16 4.04 3.49 -32.96
CA VAL A 16 3.63 4.78 -32.38
C VAL A 16 4.70 5.31 -31.41
N VAL A 17 5.26 4.45 -30.55
CA VAL A 17 6.36 4.84 -29.65
C VAL A 17 7.61 5.18 -30.45
N LEU A 18 7.94 4.41 -31.49
CA LEU A 18 9.09 4.69 -32.37
C LEU A 18 8.88 6.00 -33.15
N LEU A 19 7.69 6.25 -33.67
CA LEU A 19 7.34 7.51 -34.33
C LEU A 19 7.46 8.70 -33.40
N LEU A 20 7.01 8.55 -32.15
CA LEU A 20 7.13 9.58 -31.11
C LEU A 20 8.59 9.82 -30.71
N VAL A 21 9.40 8.77 -30.62
CA VAL A 21 10.85 8.87 -30.36
C VAL A 21 11.58 9.51 -31.56
N VAL A 22 11.24 9.11 -32.78
CA VAL A 22 11.81 9.70 -34.01
C VAL A 22 11.44 11.17 -34.14
N LEU A 23 10.19 11.54 -33.89
CA LEU A 23 9.74 12.93 -33.88
C LEU A 23 10.43 13.75 -32.79
N SER A 24 10.68 13.16 -31.61
CA SER A 24 11.45 13.74 -30.53
C SER A 24 12.92 13.99 -30.94
N CYS A 25 13.54 13.00 -31.58
CA CYS A 25 14.92 13.13 -32.08
C CYS A 25 15.09 14.13 -33.24
N ILE A 26 14.07 14.28 -34.09
CA ILE A 26 14.06 15.27 -35.18
C ILE A 26 13.89 16.70 -34.60
N SER A 27 13.04 16.87 -33.56
CA SER A 27 12.88 18.15 -32.86
C SER A 27 14.20 18.58 -32.19
N ASP A 28 14.88 17.65 -31.50
CA ASP A 28 16.14 17.92 -30.80
C ASP A 28 17.32 18.24 -31.77
N ARG A 29 17.27 17.69 -33.00
CA ARG A 29 18.24 18.03 -34.04
C ARG A 29 18.01 19.41 -34.68
N ARG A 30 16.75 19.89 -34.71
CA ARG A 30 16.44 21.24 -35.20
C ARG A 30 16.93 22.33 -34.25
N ASP A 31 16.93 22.08 -32.94
CA ASP A 31 17.40 23.04 -31.94
C ASP A 31 18.95 23.16 -31.91
N LYS A 32 19.70 22.16 -32.41
CA LYS A 32 21.16 22.17 -32.45
C LYS A 32 21.78 22.75 -33.74
N SER A 33 20.97 23.09 -34.73
CA SER A 33 21.48 23.57 -36.06
C SER A 33 21.17 25.04 -36.35
N GLY A 34 20.85 25.85 -35.34
CA GLY A 34 20.42 27.25 -35.53
C GLY A 34 21.16 28.26 -34.69
N GLU A 35 22.46 28.46 -34.88
CA GLU A 35 23.05 29.79 -34.69
C GLU A 35 22.72 30.65 -35.90
N HIS A 36 21.74 31.54 -35.81
CA HIS A 36 21.74 32.91 -36.27
C HIS A 36 20.38 33.62 -36.05
N LYS A 37 20.48 34.72 -35.27
CA LYS A 37 19.71 35.97 -35.32
C LYS A 37 18.15 35.96 -35.50
N GLY A 38 17.48 36.47 -34.48
CA GLY A 38 16.42 37.45 -34.70
C GLY A 38 14.98 36.93 -34.68
N THR A 39 14.29 37.27 -33.58
CA THR A 39 12.84 37.57 -33.56
C THR A 39 11.88 36.56 -34.18
N GLN A 40 11.12 35.95 -33.34
CA GLN A 40 9.92 35.14 -33.52
C GLN A 40 10.07 33.64 -33.20
N SER A 41 10.29 33.31 -31.95
CA SER A 41 9.90 32.00 -31.41
C SER A 41 9.31 32.11 -30.00
N GLY A 42 8.58 33.21 -29.76
CA GLY A 42 7.98 33.52 -28.46
C GLY A 42 6.74 32.71 -28.10
N LEU A 43 6.08 32.02 -29.04
CA LEU A 43 4.77 31.40 -28.74
C LEU A 43 4.82 30.05 -28.05
N LEU A 44 5.84 29.22 -28.31
CA LEU A 44 5.99 27.92 -27.67
C LEU A 44 6.72 27.99 -26.33
N HIS A 45 7.55 29.01 -26.12
CA HIS A 45 8.21 29.23 -24.83
C HIS A 45 7.25 29.82 -23.78
N HIS A 46 6.20 30.56 -24.22
CA HIS A 46 5.18 31.13 -23.33
C HIS A 46 4.15 30.13 -22.79
N LEU A 47 3.99 28.97 -23.40
CA LEU A 47 3.06 27.93 -22.89
C LEU A 47 3.60 27.18 -21.66
N TYR A 48 4.85 27.37 -21.29
CA TYR A 48 5.51 26.71 -20.15
C TYR A 48 6.15 27.68 -19.15
N GLN A 49 6.03 28.99 -19.36
CA GLN A 49 6.49 29.97 -18.37
C GLN A 49 5.42 30.17 -17.30
N TYR A 50 5.76 29.71 -16.13
CA TYR A 50 5.41 30.20 -14.82
C TYR A 50 4.89 31.65 -14.85
N ARG A 51 3.74 31.92 -14.22
CA ARG A 51 3.28 33.31 -13.98
C ARG A 51 4.42 34.08 -13.34
N PRO A 52 4.95 35.15 -14.00
CA PRO A 52 5.95 36.00 -13.37
C PRO A 52 5.24 36.81 -12.29
N GLY A 53 5.54 36.51 -11.03
CA GLY A 53 4.95 37.21 -9.87
C GLY A 53 5.02 36.48 -8.54
N SER A 54 5.32 35.16 -8.51
CA SER A 54 5.55 34.47 -7.25
C SER A 54 7.05 34.43 -6.94
N SER A 55 7.43 34.95 -5.79
CA SER A 55 8.79 34.89 -5.23
C SER A 55 9.21 33.46 -4.82
N SER A 56 8.44 32.43 -5.17
CA SER A 56 8.69 31.05 -4.81
C SER A 56 9.67 30.40 -5.76
N PRO A 57 10.68 29.65 -5.28
CA PRO A 57 11.63 28.94 -6.11
C PRO A 57 10.94 27.86 -6.95
N SER A 58 11.46 27.57 -8.16
CA SER A 58 10.96 26.48 -9.00
C SER A 58 11.36 25.13 -8.43
N LEU A 59 10.42 24.15 -8.44
CA LEU A 59 10.69 22.79 -8.00
C LEU A 59 11.82 22.15 -8.86
N PRO A 60 12.86 21.60 -8.23
CA PRO A 60 13.89 20.83 -8.93
C PRO A 60 13.31 19.53 -9.50
N GLY A 61 14.05 18.89 -10.40
CA GLY A 61 13.67 17.58 -10.93
C GLY A 61 14.47 17.20 -12.17
N PRO A 62 14.44 15.93 -12.58
CA PRO A 62 15.13 15.47 -13.77
C PRO A 62 14.52 16.10 -15.03
N PRO A 63 15.37 16.34 -16.09
CA PRO A 63 14.85 16.77 -17.37
C PRO A 63 13.94 15.68 -17.96
N GLY A 64 12.79 16.08 -18.49
CA GLY A 64 11.83 15.17 -19.10
C GLY A 64 12.03 15.07 -20.60
N LEU A 65 11.71 13.90 -21.17
CA LEU A 65 11.63 13.71 -22.61
C LEU A 65 10.41 14.43 -23.18
N PHE A 66 10.50 14.89 -24.43
CA PHE A 66 9.37 15.48 -25.13
C PHE A 66 8.18 14.51 -25.14
N LEU A 67 6.96 14.97 -24.88
CA LEU A 67 5.70 14.22 -24.74
C LEU A 67 5.60 13.30 -23.53
N ILE A 68 6.52 12.37 -23.30
CA ILE A 68 6.40 11.38 -22.22
C ILE A 68 6.94 11.89 -20.87
N GLY A 69 7.75 12.96 -20.90
CA GLY A 69 8.33 13.52 -19.68
C GLY A 69 9.27 12.54 -18.98
N ASN A 70 9.00 12.31 -17.70
CA ASN A 70 9.78 11.45 -16.83
C ASN A 70 9.13 10.06 -16.61
N MET A 71 8.29 9.58 -17.54
CA MET A 71 7.60 8.28 -17.34
C MET A 71 8.58 7.12 -17.14
N MET A 72 9.74 7.16 -17.79
CA MET A 72 10.76 6.12 -17.64
C MET A 72 11.27 6.00 -16.20
N GLU A 73 11.22 7.10 -15.43
CA GLU A 73 11.59 7.08 -14.00
C GLU A 73 10.59 6.27 -13.15
N LEU A 74 9.36 6.07 -13.64
CA LEU A 74 8.31 5.31 -12.95
C LEU A 74 8.28 3.81 -13.32
N THR A 75 9.10 3.37 -14.29
CA THR A 75 9.11 1.97 -14.76
C THR A 75 10.20 1.09 -14.11
N HIS A 76 10.89 1.61 -13.10
CA HIS A 76 11.94 0.86 -12.41
C HIS A 76 11.35 -0.24 -11.50
N ASP A 77 11.92 -1.44 -11.56
CA ASP A 77 11.49 -2.60 -10.76
C ASP A 77 11.49 -2.35 -9.25
N HIS A 78 12.41 -1.48 -8.78
CA HIS A 78 12.49 -1.05 -7.38
C HIS A 78 12.19 0.45 -7.26
N LEU A 79 11.02 0.86 -7.72
CA LEU A 79 10.61 2.27 -7.81
C LEU A 79 10.84 3.08 -6.53
N PRO A 80 10.48 2.63 -5.31
CA PRO A 80 10.71 3.42 -4.08
C PRO A 80 12.19 3.73 -3.84
N ILE A 81 13.07 2.76 -4.13
CA ILE A 81 14.54 2.93 -4.03
C ILE A 81 15.03 3.90 -5.08
N HIS A 82 14.56 3.76 -6.32
CA HIS A 82 14.91 4.67 -7.42
C HIS A 82 14.52 6.12 -7.10
N LEU A 83 13.30 6.36 -6.64
CA LEU A 83 12.85 7.69 -6.23
C LEU A 83 13.67 8.24 -5.05
N THR A 84 14.10 7.40 -4.12
CA THR A 84 15.01 7.79 -3.03
C THR A 84 16.39 8.19 -3.56
N ASN A 85 16.90 7.52 -4.59
CA ASN A 85 18.17 7.90 -5.23
C ASN A 85 18.06 9.22 -6.01
N LEU A 86 16.92 9.49 -6.65
CA LEU A 86 16.66 10.81 -7.26
C LEU A 86 16.65 11.92 -6.20
N ALA A 87 16.15 11.66 -4.99
CA ALA A 87 16.16 12.63 -3.89
C ALA A 87 17.58 13.02 -3.47
N LYS A 88 18.57 12.13 -3.57
CA LYS A 88 19.99 12.47 -3.31
C LYS A 88 20.52 13.53 -4.28
N ARG A 89 19.96 13.61 -5.49
CA ARG A 89 20.38 14.55 -6.53
C ARG A 89 19.54 15.83 -6.54
N TYR A 90 18.22 15.71 -6.33
CA TYR A 90 17.28 16.81 -6.50
C TYR A 90 16.71 17.34 -5.17
N GLY A 91 17.06 16.73 -4.03
CA GLY A 91 16.53 17.08 -2.72
C GLY A 91 15.27 16.28 -2.34
N ASN A 92 14.81 16.46 -1.09
CA ASN A 92 13.70 15.70 -0.53
C ASN A 92 12.32 16.04 -1.12
N ILE A 93 12.25 17.06 -1.96
CA ILE A 93 11.06 17.43 -2.74
C ILE A 93 11.49 17.76 -4.16
N TYR A 94 10.91 17.06 -5.13
CA TYR A 94 11.21 17.30 -6.54
C TYR A 94 10.02 16.95 -7.44
N ARG A 95 10.05 17.46 -8.67
CA ARG A 95 8.99 17.32 -9.67
C ARG A 95 9.34 16.25 -10.69
N LEU A 96 8.34 15.42 -11.04
CA LEU A 96 8.31 14.58 -12.24
C LEU A 96 7.16 15.04 -13.13
N LYS A 97 7.35 14.97 -14.45
CA LYS A 97 6.30 15.22 -15.43
C LYS A 97 6.04 13.95 -16.22
N CYS A 98 4.82 13.41 -16.16
CA CYS A 98 4.44 12.16 -16.81
C CYS A 98 3.28 12.43 -17.78
N GLY A 99 3.60 12.62 -19.07
CA GLY A 99 2.62 13.09 -20.03
C GLY A 99 2.06 14.47 -19.64
N HIS A 100 0.75 14.54 -19.44
CA HIS A 100 0.08 15.76 -18.97
C HIS A 100 0.05 15.92 -17.43
N ILE A 101 0.44 14.87 -16.69
CA ILE A 101 0.38 14.84 -15.23
C ILE A 101 1.66 15.44 -14.65
N THR A 102 1.51 16.42 -13.76
CA THR A 102 2.61 16.92 -12.92
C THR A 102 2.55 16.22 -11.57
N MET A 103 3.65 15.62 -11.15
CA MET A 103 3.80 14.89 -9.91
C MET A 103 4.91 15.51 -9.07
N VAL A 104 4.70 15.62 -7.77
CA VAL A 104 5.70 16.04 -6.78
C VAL A 104 5.97 14.88 -5.84
N VAL A 105 7.23 14.46 -5.78
CA VAL A 105 7.69 13.36 -4.92
C VAL A 105 8.22 13.94 -3.62
N LEU A 106 7.78 13.38 -2.49
CA LEU A 106 8.18 13.77 -1.14
C LEU A 106 8.97 12.62 -0.50
N ASN A 107 10.23 12.87 -0.08
CA ASN A 107 11.15 11.80 0.38
C ASN A 107 11.61 11.92 1.83
N SER A 108 11.20 12.92 2.59
CA SER A 108 11.49 12.99 4.01
C SER A 108 10.23 13.01 4.86
N SER A 109 10.33 12.51 6.08
CA SER A 109 9.19 12.51 7.02
C SER A 109 8.68 13.93 7.31
N GLU A 110 9.55 14.93 7.27
CA GLU A 110 9.19 16.32 7.51
C GLU A 110 8.27 16.87 6.40
N VAL A 111 8.68 16.77 5.11
CA VAL A 111 7.87 17.28 3.99
C VAL A 111 6.59 16.47 3.79
N ILE A 112 6.62 15.15 4.05
CA ILE A 112 5.42 14.32 4.02
C ILE A 112 4.44 14.75 5.12
N ARG A 113 4.91 14.99 6.35
CA ARG A 113 4.06 15.46 7.44
C ARG A 113 3.56 16.89 7.21
N GLU A 114 4.34 17.76 6.58
CA GLU A 114 3.86 19.09 6.18
C GLU A 114 2.66 18.96 5.24
N ALA A 115 2.77 18.13 4.20
CA ALA A 115 1.69 17.94 3.23
C ALA A 115 0.49 17.21 3.85
N LEU A 116 0.71 16.03 4.46
CA LEU A 116 -0.38 15.14 4.83
C LEU A 116 -1.00 15.43 6.20
N VAL A 117 -0.26 16.10 7.11
CA VAL A 117 -0.73 16.37 8.47
C VAL A 117 -0.98 17.85 8.69
N LYS A 118 0.02 18.71 8.43
CA LYS A 118 -0.14 20.15 8.70
C LYS A 118 -1.06 20.83 7.68
N LYS A 119 -0.95 20.46 6.39
CA LYS A 119 -1.73 21.02 5.27
C LYS A 119 -2.68 19.99 4.66
N TRP A 120 -3.15 19.05 5.46
CA TRP A 120 -3.99 17.94 4.99
C TRP A 120 -5.21 18.41 4.17
N SER A 121 -5.81 19.56 4.53
CA SER A 121 -6.95 20.12 3.82
C SER A 121 -6.64 20.50 2.37
N ASP A 122 -5.37 20.78 2.05
CA ASP A 122 -4.95 21.16 0.71
C ASP A 122 -4.57 19.96 -0.14
N PHE A 123 -4.15 18.85 0.51
CA PHE A 123 -3.58 17.67 -0.15
C PHE A 123 -4.38 16.38 0.08
N ALA A 124 -5.62 16.48 0.58
CA ALA A 124 -6.47 15.30 0.81
C ALA A 124 -7.14 14.75 -0.46
N GLY A 125 -7.04 15.39 -1.62
CA GLY A 125 -7.59 14.90 -2.88
C GLY A 125 -6.93 13.61 -3.36
N ARG A 126 -7.60 12.91 -4.29
CA ARG A 126 -7.05 11.80 -5.06
C ARG A 126 -6.87 12.22 -6.52
N PRO A 127 -5.84 11.71 -7.21
CA PRO A 127 -5.69 11.95 -8.64
C PRO A 127 -6.93 11.47 -9.40
N ASN A 128 -7.36 12.23 -10.40
CA ASN A 128 -8.37 11.73 -11.33
C ASN A 128 -7.73 10.61 -12.15
N SER A 129 -8.29 9.42 -12.08
CA SER A 129 -7.76 8.23 -12.73
C SER A 129 -8.88 7.46 -13.41
N TYR A 130 -8.83 7.36 -14.73
CA TYR A 130 -9.77 6.57 -15.52
C TYR A 130 -9.76 5.09 -15.12
N THR A 131 -8.56 4.56 -14.88
CA THR A 131 -8.40 3.17 -14.45
C THR A 131 -8.74 2.98 -12.97
N GLY A 132 -8.45 3.98 -12.14
CA GLY A 132 -8.87 4.03 -10.74
C GLY A 132 -10.39 4.04 -10.59
N ASP A 133 -11.11 4.80 -11.40
CA ASP A 133 -12.58 4.81 -11.42
C ASP A 133 -13.14 3.42 -11.76
N ALA A 134 -12.52 2.72 -12.72
CA ALA A 134 -12.94 1.39 -13.11
C ALA A 134 -12.83 0.36 -11.97
N VAL A 135 -11.77 0.41 -11.15
CA VAL A 135 -11.57 -0.53 -10.04
C VAL A 135 -12.30 -0.14 -8.75
N SER A 136 -12.71 1.13 -8.64
CA SER A 136 -13.31 1.72 -7.42
C SER A 136 -14.80 2.01 -7.49
N GLY A 137 -15.49 1.45 -8.49
CA GLY A 137 -16.92 1.72 -8.68
C GLY A 137 -17.23 3.21 -8.93
N GLY A 138 -16.39 3.89 -9.72
CA GLY A 138 -16.50 5.32 -10.00
C GLY A 138 -16.05 6.19 -8.84
N GLY A 139 -14.94 5.83 -8.16
CA GLY A 139 -14.38 6.59 -7.05
C GLY A 139 -15.14 6.44 -5.73
N ARG A 140 -15.91 5.36 -5.54
CA ARG A 140 -16.69 5.11 -4.31
C ARG A 140 -15.97 4.26 -3.26
N THR A 141 -14.68 3.92 -3.46
CA THR A 141 -13.84 3.37 -2.40
C THR A 141 -13.35 4.48 -1.46
N ILE A 142 -12.98 4.13 -0.23
CA ILE A 142 -12.33 5.07 0.72
C ILE A 142 -10.89 5.35 0.27
N SER A 143 -10.23 4.34 -0.30
CA SER A 143 -8.84 4.41 -0.73
C SER A 143 -8.65 5.36 -1.91
N LEU A 144 -9.50 5.29 -2.96
CA LEU A 144 -9.36 6.02 -4.22
C LEU A 144 -10.39 7.14 -4.43
N GLY A 145 -11.46 7.19 -3.64
CA GLY A 145 -12.47 8.25 -3.70
C GLY A 145 -11.88 9.64 -3.42
N ASP A 146 -12.31 10.66 -4.17
CA ASP A 146 -11.83 12.03 -3.96
C ASP A 146 -12.36 12.64 -2.66
N TYR A 147 -11.69 13.68 -2.15
CA TYR A 147 -12.05 14.34 -0.90
C TYR A 147 -13.23 15.29 -1.12
N ASN A 148 -14.42 14.85 -0.72
CA ASN A 148 -15.67 15.57 -0.75
C ASN A 148 -16.57 15.20 0.45
N GLU A 149 -17.80 15.69 0.49
CA GLU A 149 -18.73 15.39 1.59
C GLU A 149 -19.19 13.94 1.61
N GLU A 150 -19.42 13.33 0.44
CA GLU A 150 -19.78 11.94 0.27
C GLU A 150 -18.68 11.03 0.82
N TRP A 151 -17.43 11.28 0.44
CA TRP A 151 -16.28 10.53 0.95
C TRP A 151 -16.13 10.69 2.47
N ARG A 152 -16.30 11.91 3.01
CA ARG A 152 -16.22 12.14 4.46
C ARG A 152 -17.29 11.38 5.23
N ALA A 153 -18.52 11.35 4.72
CA ALA A 153 -19.63 10.59 5.30
C ALA A 153 -19.35 9.08 5.24
N HIS A 154 -18.92 8.58 4.07
CA HIS A 154 -18.56 7.18 3.87
C HIS A 154 -17.42 6.75 4.81
N ARG A 155 -16.33 7.52 4.88
CA ARG A 155 -15.21 7.24 5.78
C ARG A 155 -15.63 7.21 7.25
N ARG A 156 -16.46 8.15 7.70
CA ARG A 156 -16.98 8.15 9.09
C ARG A 156 -17.80 6.91 9.40
N LEU A 157 -18.64 6.48 8.45
CA LEU A 157 -19.47 5.27 8.60
C LEU A 157 -18.59 4.03 8.80
N VAL A 158 -17.61 3.83 7.90
CA VAL A 158 -16.72 2.66 7.96
C VAL A 158 -15.81 2.71 9.20
N HIS A 159 -15.28 3.88 9.54
CA HIS A 159 -14.48 4.06 10.76
C HIS A 159 -15.25 3.69 12.03
N SER A 160 -16.51 4.14 12.14
CA SER A 160 -17.36 3.81 13.28
C SER A 160 -17.68 2.31 13.37
N ALA A 161 -17.85 1.64 12.21
CA ALA A 161 -18.06 0.20 12.17
C ALA A 161 -16.81 -0.56 12.61
N LEU A 162 -15.64 -0.20 12.08
CA LEU A 162 -14.35 -0.78 12.48
C LEU A 162 -14.07 -0.59 13.97
N GLN A 163 -14.29 0.61 14.51
CA GLN A 163 -14.06 0.86 15.94
C GLN A 163 -14.94 -0.03 16.83
N ARG A 164 -16.22 -0.22 16.47
CA ARG A 164 -17.10 -1.14 17.24
C ARG A 164 -16.56 -2.57 17.24
N CYS A 165 -16.13 -3.09 16.08
CA CYS A 165 -15.52 -4.41 16.00
C CYS A 165 -14.22 -4.51 16.80
N CYS A 166 -13.35 -3.48 16.72
CA CYS A 166 -12.10 -3.43 17.49
C CYS A 166 -12.31 -3.51 19.00
N GLN A 167 -13.40 -2.93 19.50
CA GLN A 167 -13.70 -2.93 20.93
C GLN A 167 -14.33 -4.23 21.41
N ARG A 168 -15.05 -4.98 20.55
CA ARG A 168 -15.84 -6.14 20.94
C ARG A 168 -15.17 -7.47 20.66
N SER A 169 -14.72 -7.70 19.43
CA SER A 169 -14.37 -9.04 18.96
C SER A 169 -12.97 -9.15 18.31
N LEU A 170 -12.32 -8.06 17.97
CA LEU A 170 -11.08 -8.09 17.19
C LEU A 170 -9.98 -8.92 17.86
N HIS A 171 -9.77 -8.74 19.17
CA HIS A 171 -8.73 -9.48 19.89
C HIS A 171 -8.96 -10.99 19.78
N ASP A 172 -10.16 -11.45 20.06
CA ASP A 172 -10.52 -12.88 20.06
C ASP A 172 -10.45 -13.49 18.66
N VAL A 173 -10.80 -12.69 17.62
CA VAL A 173 -10.68 -13.11 16.22
C VAL A 173 -9.21 -13.31 15.85
N ILE A 174 -8.34 -12.35 16.17
CA ILE A 174 -6.90 -12.45 15.85
C ILE A 174 -6.28 -13.60 16.66
N GLU A 175 -6.62 -13.76 17.93
CA GLU A 175 -6.14 -14.85 18.78
C GLU A 175 -6.48 -16.22 18.19
N ARG A 176 -7.74 -16.43 17.77
CA ARG A 176 -8.13 -17.68 17.10
C ARG A 176 -7.32 -17.93 15.83
N GLN A 177 -7.14 -16.92 15.01
CA GLN A 177 -6.36 -17.06 13.77
C GLN A 177 -4.88 -17.30 14.05
N ALA A 178 -4.29 -16.70 15.08
CA ALA A 178 -2.92 -16.96 15.51
C ALA A 178 -2.75 -18.39 16.03
N LEU A 179 -3.71 -18.92 16.80
CA LEU A 179 -3.73 -20.31 17.25
C LEU A 179 -3.94 -21.30 16.09
N HIS A 180 -4.79 -20.95 15.12
CA HIS A 180 -4.97 -21.76 13.91
C HIS A 180 -3.67 -21.82 13.10
N LEU A 181 -3.06 -20.66 12.83
CA LEU A 181 -1.76 -20.58 12.14
C LEU A 181 -0.68 -21.39 12.87
N ARG A 182 -0.62 -21.28 14.19
CA ARG A 182 0.27 -22.10 15.02
C ARG A 182 0.08 -23.61 14.76
N LYS A 183 -1.19 -24.07 14.71
CA LYS A 183 -1.48 -25.48 14.42
C LYS A 183 -0.96 -25.88 13.04
N VAL A 184 -1.22 -25.08 12.02
CA VAL A 184 -0.72 -25.33 10.65
C VAL A 184 0.80 -25.44 10.64
N LEU A 185 1.51 -24.55 11.33
CA LEU A 185 2.97 -24.58 11.39
C LEU A 185 3.50 -25.82 12.14
N MET A 186 2.82 -26.29 13.19
CA MET A 186 3.15 -27.55 13.88
C MET A 186 2.97 -28.76 12.96
N ASP A 187 1.95 -28.76 12.10
CA ASP A 187 1.66 -29.86 11.19
C ASP A 187 2.71 -30.01 10.07
N TYR A 188 3.49 -28.95 9.78
CA TYR A 188 4.63 -29.01 8.84
C TYR A 188 5.84 -29.80 9.37
N ARG A 189 5.89 -30.13 10.66
CA ARG A 189 6.92 -31.02 11.29
C ARG A 189 8.34 -30.62 10.90
N GLU A 190 8.68 -29.35 11.04
CA GLU A 190 9.98 -28.80 10.67
C GLU A 190 10.36 -28.92 9.18
N SER A 191 9.39 -29.10 8.29
CA SER A 191 9.64 -29.02 6.85
C SER A 191 9.89 -27.57 6.41
N GLY A 192 10.81 -27.39 5.47
CA GLY A 192 11.02 -26.10 4.80
C GLY A 192 9.86 -25.80 3.85
N VAL A 193 9.09 -24.75 4.14
CA VAL A 193 7.90 -24.36 3.35
C VAL A 193 7.87 -22.85 3.12
N ASP A 194 7.19 -22.43 2.04
CA ASP A 194 6.83 -21.03 1.84
C ASP A 194 5.58 -20.71 2.68
N LEU A 195 5.75 -19.87 3.69
CA LEU A 195 4.71 -19.51 4.66
C LEU A 195 3.79 -18.39 4.16
N SER A 196 4.05 -17.81 2.99
CA SER A 196 3.35 -16.61 2.50
C SER A 196 1.85 -16.84 2.32
N GLU A 197 1.46 -18.03 1.84
CA GLU A 197 0.04 -18.38 1.68
C GLU A 197 -0.65 -18.56 3.03
N ASP A 198 0.01 -19.17 4.02
CA ASP A 198 -0.55 -19.37 5.36
C ASP A 198 -0.77 -18.03 6.07
N PHE A 199 0.17 -17.10 5.93
CA PHE A 199 0.01 -15.73 6.41
C PHE A 199 -1.15 -15.01 5.71
N THR A 200 -1.30 -15.24 4.40
CA THR A 200 -2.42 -14.66 3.63
C THR A 200 -3.76 -15.21 4.10
N VAL A 201 -3.87 -16.51 4.34
CA VAL A 201 -5.09 -17.14 4.88
C VAL A 201 -5.42 -16.61 6.28
N ALA A 202 -4.42 -16.53 7.16
CA ALA A 202 -4.62 -16.03 8.51
C ALA A 202 -5.11 -14.57 8.53
N ALA A 203 -4.46 -13.68 7.76
CA ALA A 203 -4.86 -12.28 7.63
C ALA A 203 -6.25 -12.15 6.97
N SER A 204 -6.52 -12.92 5.91
CA SER A 204 -7.84 -12.94 5.27
C SER A 204 -8.93 -13.33 6.24
N ASN A 205 -8.71 -14.37 7.06
CA ASN A 205 -9.70 -14.85 8.01
C ASN A 205 -10.01 -13.83 9.10
N VAL A 206 -9.04 -13.01 9.53
CA VAL A 206 -9.34 -11.88 10.41
C VAL A 206 -10.34 -10.95 9.72
N ILE A 207 -10.06 -10.54 8.48
CA ILE A 207 -10.91 -9.58 7.76
C ILE A 207 -12.27 -10.17 7.39
N THR A 208 -12.33 -11.41 6.90
CA THR A 208 -13.62 -12.04 6.52
C THR A 208 -14.50 -12.35 7.72
N THR A 209 -13.89 -12.69 8.86
CA THR A 209 -14.63 -12.84 10.13
C THR A 209 -15.20 -11.50 10.58
N LEU A 210 -14.40 -10.43 10.55
CA LEU A 210 -14.87 -9.08 10.90
C LEU A 210 -15.91 -8.56 9.90
N ALA A 211 -15.71 -8.81 8.60
CA ALA A 211 -16.61 -8.32 7.56
C ALA A 211 -17.95 -9.06 7.55
N PHE A 212 -17.92 -10.39 7.61
CA PHE A 212 -19.06 -11.27 7.33
C PHE A 212 -19.34 -12.31 8.42
N GLY A 213 -18.48 -12.44 9.44
CA GLY A 213 -18.56 -13.52 10.42
C GLY A 213 -18.17 -14.89 9.86
N LYS A 214 -17.36 -14.94 8.77
CA LYS A 214 -17.00 -16.19 8.07
C LYS A 214 -15.50 -16.43 8.07
N GLU A 215 -15.11 -17.66 8.42
CA GLU A 215 -13.74 -18.17 8.36
C GLU A 215 -13.64 -19.22 7.24
N TYR A 216 -12.46 -19.36 6.66
CA TYR A 216 -12.18 -20.25 5.53
C TYR A 216 -10.96 -21.11 5.81
N ASP A 217 -11.00 -22.35 5.34
CA ASP A 217 -9.82 -23.18 5.22
C ASP A 217 -8.99 -22.79 4.01
N LYS A 218 -7.67 -23.07 4.07
CA LYS A 218 -6.74 -22.83 2.96
C LYS A 218 -7.18 -23.48 1.64
N SER A 219 -7.80 -24.67 1.73
CA SER A 219 -8.36 -25.41 0.59
C SER A 219 -9.69 -24.90 0.08
N SER A 220 -10.31 -23.90 0.73
CA SER A 220 -11.60 -23.37 0.33
C SER A 220 -11.57 -22.76 -1.07
N PRO A 221 -12.36 -23.27 -2.04
CA PRO A 221 -12.41 -22.72 -3.38
C PRO A 221 -12.84 -21.25 -3.41
N GLU A 222 -13.73 -20.83 -2.51
CA GLU A 222 -14.18 -19.44 -2.40
C GLU A 222 -13.03 -18.51 -2.05
N LEU A 223 -12.21 -18.88 -1.04
CA LEU A 223 -11.07 -18.08 -0.62
C LEU A 223 -10.01 -18.00 -1.73
N GLN A 224 -9.71 -19.14 -2.36
CA GLN A 224 -8.76 -19.21 -3.47
C GLN A 224 -9.21 -18.36 -4.66
N GLN A 225 -10.50 -18.38 -5.00
CA GLN A 225 -11.06 -17.53 -6.05
C GLN A 225 -10.97 -16.04 -5.71
N LEU A 226 -11.28 -15.68 -4.47
CA LEU A 226 -11.16 -14.30 -4.00
C LEU A 226 -9.72 -13.81 -4.07
N HIS A 227 -8.77 -14.58 -3.52
CA HIS A 227 -7.34 -14.23 -3.55
C HIS A 227 -6.80 -14.15 -4.99
N SER A 228 -7.12 -15.12 -5.84
CA SER A 228 -6.71 -15.13 -7.24
C SER A 228 -7.19 -13.87 -7.95
N CYS A 229 -8.46 -13.50 -7.76
CA CYS A 229 -9.07 -12.32 -8.36
C CYS A 229 -8.42 -11.02 -7.86
N LEU A 230 -8.24 -10.87 -6.55
CA LEU A 230 -7.64 -9.66 -5.96
C LEU A 230 -6.18 -9.50 -6.38
N ASN A 231 -5.39 -10.57 -6.38
CA ASN A 231 -4.00 -10.55 -6.83
C ASN A 231 -3.89 -10.17 -8.31
N GLU A 232 -4.76 -10.72 -9.15
CA GLU A 232 -4.80 -10.40 -10.57
C GLU A 232 -5.17 -8.92 -10.82
N ILE A 233 -6.15 -8.38 -10.10
CA ILE A 233 -6.51 -6.95 -10.17
C ILE A 233 -5.32 -6.07 -9.79
N VAL A 234 -4.64 -6.37 -8.68
CA VAL A 234 -3.48 -5.59 -8.22
C VAL A 234 -2.33 -5.66 -9.22
N ALA A 235 -2.04 -6.85 -9.76
CA ALA A 235 -0.97 -7.04 -10.74
C ALA A 235 -1.26 -6.32 -12.07
N LEU A 236 -2.48 -6.45 -12.59
CA LEU A 236 -2.90 -5.78 -13.83
C LEU A 236 -2.92 -4.26 -13.66
N TRP A 237 -3.53 -3.76 -12.57
CA TRP A 237 -3.66 -2.33 -12.32
C TRP A 237 -2.31 -1.65 -12.09
N GLY A 238 -1.35 -2.36 -11.48
CA GLY A 238 0.02 -1.89 -11.31
C GLY A 238 0.88 -1.90 -12.59
N SER A 239 0.35 -2.39 -13.72
CA SER A 239 1.12 -2.48 -14.96
C SER A 239 1.28 -1.12 -15.66
N SER A 240 2.41 -0.94 -16.35
CA SER A 240 2.67 0.27 -17.16
C SER A 240 1.66 0.49 -18.29
N TRP A 241 1.05 -0.58 -18.83
CA TRP A 241 -0.01 -0.51 -19.86
C TRP A 241 -1.27 0.17 -19.32
N ILE A 242 -1.64 -0.11 -18.08
CA ILE A 242 -2.78 0.51 -17.41
C ILE A 242 -2.46 1.95 -17.02
N SER A 243 -1.29 2.21 -16.45
CA SER A 243 -0.84 3.57 -16.11
C SER A 243 -0.78 4.50 -17.32
N ALA A 244 -0.47 3.95 -18.51
CA ALA A 244 -0.46 4.72 -19.76
C ALA A 244 -1.85 5.25 -20.14
N LEU A 245 -2.94 4.55 -19.81
CA LEU A 245 -4.32 5.01 -20.06
C LEU A 245 -4.68 6.24 -19.24
N ASP A 246 -4.12 6.38 -18.04
CA ASP A 246 -4.29 7.57 -17.21
C ASP A 246 -3.46 8.75 -17.72
N SER A 247 -2.21 8.47 -18.13
CA SER A 247 -1.25 9.47 -18.60
C SER A 247 -1.55 10.01 -20.00
N PHE A 248 -2.13 9.17 -20.87
CA PHE A 248 -2.41 9.50 -22.29
C PHE A 248 -3.85 9.17 -22.67
N PRO A 249 -4.81 10.12 -22.49
CA PRO A 249 -6.23 9.88 -22.75
C PRO A 249 -6.56 9.37 -24.16
N LEU A 250 -5.75 9.68 -25.17
CA LEU A 250 -5.95 9.19 -26.53
C LEU A 250 -5.84 7.67 -26.64
N LEU A 251 -5.02 7.02 -25.80
CA LEU A 251 -4.86 5.56 -25.77
C LEU A 251 -6.16 4.83 -25.37
N ARG A 252 -7.07 5.50 -24.66
CA ARG A 252 -8.38 4.95 -24.27
C ARG A 252 -9.28 4.61 -25.45
N LYS A 253 -9.00 5.19 -26.63
CA LYS A 253 -9.73 4.90 -27.89
C LYS A 253 -9.21 3.66 -28.61
N LEU A 254 -8.05 3.12 -28.19
CA LEU A 254 -7.45 1.93 -28.78
C LEU A 254 -7.83 0.69 -27.96
N PRO A 255 -7.98 -0.49 -28.63
CA PRO A 255 -8.19 -1.74 -27.91
C PRO A 255 -7.03 -2.02 -26.94
N ASN A 256 -7.37 -2.32 -25.69
CA ASN A 256 -6.39 -2.67 -24.66
C ASN A 256 -6.79 -3.99 -23.99
N PRO A 257 -6.17 -5.13 -24.38
CA PRO A 257 -6.52 -6.45 -23.84
C PRO A 257 -6.20 -6.56 -22.33
N VAL A 258 -5.18 -5.84 -21.83
CA VAL A 258 -4.85 -5.82 -20.41
C VAL A 258 -5.94 -5.12 -19.61
N PHE A 259 -6.46 -4.00 -20.11
CA PHE A 259 -7.57 -3.30 -19.49
C PHE A 259 -8.88 -4.11 -19.53
N SER A 260 -9.16 -4.78 -20.65
CA SER A 260 -10.32 -5.67 -20.76
C SER A 260 -10.24 -6.84 -19.76
N ARG A 261 -9.04 -7.40 -19.55
CA ARG A 261 -8.81 -8.44 -18.53
C ARG A 261 -9.00 -7.87 -17.11
N LEU A 262 -8.50 -6.67 -16.83
CA LEU A 262 -8.72 -5.98 -15.57
C LEU A 262 -10.22 -5.82 -15.28
N LEU A 263 -11.01 -5.33 -16.24
CA LEU A 263 -12.46 -5.15 -16.08
C LEU A 263 -13.19 -6.48 -15.81
N LYS A 264 -12.75 -7.56 -16.45
CA LYS A 264 -13.30 -8.90 -16.20
C LYS A 264 -13.04 -9.36 -14.76
N GLU A 265 -11.84 -9.18 -14.24
CA GLU A 265 -11.52 -9.54 -12.85
C GLU A 265 -12.22 -8.61 -11.84
N VAL A 266 -12.40 -7.32 -12.16
CA VAL A 266 -13.22 -6.39 -11.36
C VAL A 266 -14.66 -6.88 -11.27
N ALA A 267 -15.27 -7.27 -12.39
CA ALA A 267 -16.63 -7.81 -12.42
C ALA A 267 -16.74 -9.11 -11.58
N ARG A 268 -15.75 -10.01 -11.70
CA ARG A 268 -15.68 -11.24 -10.90
C ARG A 268 -15.58 -10.96 -9.41
N ARG A 269 -14.71 -10.02 -9.01
CA ARG A 269 -14.62 -9.55 -7.61
C ARG A 269 -15.97 -9.06 -7.09
N ASP A 270 -16.64 -8.23 -7.89
CA ASP A 270 -17.90 -7.61 -7.49
C ASP A 270 -19.01 -8.64 -7.35
N GLU A 271 -19.04 -9.70 -8.17
CA GLU A 271 -19.96 -10.83 -8.02
C GLU A 271 -19.71 -11.60 -6.71
N ILE A 272 -18.45 -11.94 -6.41
CA ILE A 272 -18.09 -12.67 -5.19
C ILE A 272 -18.52 -11.87 -3.95
N ILE A 273 -18.18 -10.58 -3.89
CA ILE A 273 -18.51 -9.73 -2.75
C ILE A 273 -20.02 -9.53 -2.62
N LYS A 274 -20.73 -9.36 -3.75
CA LYS A 274 -22.20 -9.24 -3.75
C LYS A 274 -22.86 -10.51 -3.20
N LEU A 275 -22.35 -11.69 -3.55
CA LEU A 275 -22.83 -12.96 -3.01
C LEU A 275 -22.64 -13.00 -1.48
N HIS A 276 -21.46 -12.63 -0.98
CA HIS A 276 -21.23 -12.59 0.47
C HIS A 276 -22.13 -11.61 1.20
N LEU A 277 -22.33 -10.41 0.68
CA LEU A 277 -23.22 -9.41 1.26
C LEU A 277 -24.69 -9.87 1.24
N ASN A 278 -25.13 -10.54 0.17
CA ASN A 278 -26.49 -11.08 0.09
C ASN A 278 -26.70 -12.25 1.06
N ASN A 279 -25.72 -13.17 1.15
CA ASN A 279 -25.76 -14.26 2.11
C ASN A 279 -25.81 -13.74 3.56
N TYR A 280 -25.04 -12.68 3.86
CA TYR A 280 -25.12 -12.03 5.17
C TYR A 280 -26.50 -11.41 5.44
N LYS A 281 -27.10 -10.76 4.43
CA LYS A 281 -28.45 -10.16 4.55
C LYS A 281 -29.56 -11.19 4.79
N SER A 282 -29.42 -12.41 4.24
CA SER A 282 -30.41 -13.49 4.31
C SER A 282 -30.29 -14.37 5.58
N GLN A 283 -29.26 -14.17 6.42
CA GLN A 283 -29.12 -14.94 7.66
C GLN A 283 -30.15 -14.52 8.71
N ASP A 284 -30.88 -15.48 9.33
CA ASP A 284 -31.87 -15.24 10.37
C ASP A 284 -31.23 -14.69 11.66
N LYS A 285 -30.02 -15.18 12.01
CA LYS A 285 -29.20 -14.65 13.10
C LYS A 285 -28.02 -13.90 12.51
N LYS A 286 -28.18 -12.61 12.29
CA LYS A 286 -27.08 -11.73 11.85
C LYS A 286 -26.08 -11.61 13.00
N ASN A 287 -24.80 -11.79 12.66
CA ASN A 287 -23.75 -11.43 13.60
C ASN A 287 -23.70 -9.90 13.70
N GLU A 288 -24.32 -9.36 14.77
CA GLU A 288 -24.40 -7.90 15.00
C GLU A 288 -23.02 -7.25 15.15
N ASP A 289 -22.00 -8.04 15.47
CA ASP A 289 -20.63 -7.58 15.59
C ASP A 289 -19.89 -7.51 14.25
N ALA A 290 -20.46 -8.06 13.16
CA ALA A 290 -19.87 -7.96 11.83
C ALA A 290 -19.95 -6.54 11.26
N ILE A 291 -18.90 -6.13 10.56
CA ILE A 291 -18.81 -4.81 9.92
C ILE A 291 -19.95 -4.61 8.92
N ALA A 292 -20.29 -5.64 8.13
CA ALA A 292 -21.39 -5.58 7.17
C ALA A 292 -22.71 -5.18 7.84
N GLY A 293 -23.04 -5.76 8.99
CA GLY A 293 -24.24 -5.39 9.76
C GLY A 293 -24.20 -3.95 10.24
N SER A 294 -23.09 -3.54 10.79
CA SER A 294 -22.86 -2.16 11.23
C SER A 294 -22.95 -1.15 10.10
N LEU A 295 -22.44 -1.49 8.91
CA LEU A 295 -22.51 -0.63 7.72
C LEU A 295 -23.94 -0.52 7.18
N LEU A 296 -24.67 -1.65 7.09
CA LEU A 296 -26.06 -1.67 6.64
C LEU A 296 -26.98 -0.86 7.57
N GLN A 297 -26.84 -1.06 8.89
CA GLN A 297 -27.60 -0.29 9.89
C GLN A 297 -27.27 1.20 9.83
N GLY A 298 -25.98 1.54 9.68
CA GLY A 298 -25.54 2.93 9.55
C GLY A 298 -26.04 3.59 8.28
N LEU A 299 -26.13 2.85 7.16
CA LEU A 299 -26.70 3.34 5.91
C LEU A 299 -28.20 3.61 6.04
N GLU A 300 -28.94 2.72 6.67
CA GLU A 300 -30.38 2.88 6.91
C GLU A 300 -30.65 4.13 7.78
N LYS A 301 -29.90 4.29 8.87
CA LYS A 301 -29.97 5.49 9.69
C LYS A 301 -29.65 6.76 8.90
N HIS A 302 -28.68 6.69 8.00
CA HIS A 302 -28.26 7.82 7.17
C HIS A 302 -29.33 8.22 6.14
N ARG A 303 -30.02 7.24 5.54
CA ARG A 303 -31.15 7.46 4.61
C ARG A 303 -32.34 8.16 5.28
N ASN A 304 -32.54 7.93 6.57
CA ASN A 304 -33.65 8.49 7.34
C ASN A 304 -33.39 9.90 7.87
N THR A 305 -32.21 10.48 7.61
CA THR A 305 -31.88 11.88 7.96
C THR A 305 -32.12 12.80 6.77
N GLU A 306 -33.01 13.80 6.92
CA GLU A 306 -33.48 14.69 5.86
C GLU A 306 -32.41 15.56 5.17
N HIS A 307 -31.18 15.61 5.68
CA HIS A 307 -30.08 16.47 5.18
C HIS A 307 -28.78 15.68 4.92
N GLY A 308 -28.85 14.38 4.70
CA GLY A 308 -27.68 13.52 4.52
C GLY A 308 -27.15 13.49 3.08
N VAL A 309 -25.84 13.50 2.94
CA VAL A 309 -25.16 13.07 1.71
C VAL A 309 -25.62 11.66 1.37
N LEU A 310 -26.06 11.42 0.15
CA LEU A 310 -26.65 10.15 -0.27
C LEU A 310 -25.60 9.03 -0.38
N LEU A 311 -25.40 8.27 0.68
CA LEU A 311 -24.68 6.99 0.62
C LEU A 311 -25.59 5.90 0.05
N THR A 312 -25.03 4.99 -0.74
CA THR A 312 -25.72 3.91 -1.44
C THR A 312 -25.17 2.54 -1.08
N ASP A 313 -25.84 1.46 -1.47
CA ASP A 313 -25.32 0.09 -1.33
C ASP A 313 -23.97 -0.10 -2.02
N THR A 314 -23.68 0.67 -3.08
CA THR A 314 -22.37 0.67 -3.74
C THR A 314 -21.24 1.12 -2.79
N HIS A 315 -21.50 2.05 -1.88
CA HIS A 315 -20.49 2.47 -0.89
C HIS A 315 -20.18 1.36 0.09
N ILE A 316 -21.19 0.59 0.53
CA ILE A 316 -20.97 -0.58 1.41
C ILE A 316 -20.17 -1.65 0.66
N HIS A 317 -20.55 -1.93 -0.59
CA HIS A 317 -19.84 -2.86 -1.44
C HIS A 317 -18.36 -2.44 -1.61
N MET A 318 -18.10 -1.19 -1.94
CA MET A 318 -16.74 -0.67 -2.11
C MET A 318 -15.95 -0.56 -0.79
N ALA A 319 -16.61 -0.30 0.34
CA ALA A 319 -15.98 -0.42 1.65
C ALA A 319 -15.52 -1.85 1.95
N THR A 320 -16.31 -2.84 1.56
CA THR A 320 -15.95 -4.25 1.69
C THR A 320 -14.75 -4.61 0.81
N VAL A 321 -14.70 -4.07 -0.43
CA VAL A 321 -13.52 -4.18 -1.32
C VAL A 321 -12.27 -3.62 -0.63
N ASP A 322 -12.35 -2.40 -0.09
CA ASP A 322 -11.24 -1.76 0.61
C ASP A 322 -10.76 -2.58 1.82
N LEU A 323 -11.68 -3.14 2.60
CA LEU A 323 -11.34 -3.97 3.77
C LEU A 323 -10.60 -5.25 3.36
N LEU A 324 -11.11 -5.96 2.34
CA LEU A 324 -10.50 -7.22 1.87
C LEU A 324 -9.11 -6.99 1.28
N ILE A 325 -8.96 -5.98 0.40
CA ILE A 325 -7.66 -5.67 -0.21
C ILE A 325 -6.68 -5.14 0.84
N GLY A 326 -7.12 -4.17 1.65
CA GLY A 326 -6.25 -3.47 2.59
C GLY A 326 -5.79 -4.32 3.76
N GLY A 327 -6.64 -5.23 4.26
CA GLY A 327 -6.35 -6.01 5.47
C GLY A 327 -5.67 -7.35 5.21
N THR A 328 -5.80 -7.92 4.00
CA THR A 328 -5.22 -9.24 3.70
C THR A 328 -3.74 -9.13 3.30
N GLU A 329 -3.48 -8.49 2.17
CA GLU A 329 -2.16 -8.48 1.54
C GLU A 329 -1.10 -7.74 2.36
N THR A 330 -1.50 -6.68 3.07
CA THR A 330 -0.54 -5.85 3.82
C THR A 330 -0.02 -6.57 5.06
N THR A 331 -0.89 -7.20 5.83
CA THR A 331 -0.53 -7.98 7.03
C THR A 331 0.30 -9.21 6.65
N ALA A 332 -0.13 -9.96 5.62
CA ALA A 332 0.59 -11.14 5.14
C ALA A 332 2.01 -10.80 4.63
N ALA A 333 2.14 -9.75 3.82
CA ALA A 333 3.43 -9.28 3.33
C ALA A 333 4.34 -8.86 4.48
N TRP A 334 3.81 -8.16 5.49
CA TRP A 334 4.59 -7.75 6.64
C TRP A 334 5.07 -8.94 7.48
N LEU A 335 4.23 -9.97 7.71
CA LEU A 335 4.63 -11.20 8.39
C LEU A 335 5.74 -11.93 7.62
N SER A 336 5.63 -12.02 6.29
CA SER A 336 6.67 -12.59 5.45
C SER A 336 7.99 -11.81 5.56
N TRP A 337 7.95 -10.48 5.58
CA TRP A 337 9.13 -9.64 5.82
C TRP A 337 9.72 -9.87 7.21
N THR A 338 8.88 -10.02 8.23
CA THR A 338 9.34 -10.27 9.61
C THR A 338 10.13 -11.57 9.67
N VAL A 339 9.60 -12.67 9.13
CA VAL A 339 10.34 -13.94 9.11
C VAL A 339 11.62 -13.81 8.29
N ALA A 340 11.60 -13.16 7.12
CA ALA A 340 12.80 -12.95 6.31
C ALA A 340 13.91 -12.22 7.09
N PHE A 341 13.58 -11.13 7.81
CA PHE A 341 14.56 -10.42 8.66
C PHE A 341 15.07 -11.28 9.82
N LEU A 342 14.20 -12.09 10.41
CA LEU A 342 14.56 -12.96 11.52
C LEU A 342 15.47 -14.12 11.08
N LEU A 343 15.39 -14.58 9.84
CA LEU A 343 16.35 -15.52 9.25
C LEU A 343 17.74 -14.90 9.10
N HIS A 344 17.83 -13.60 8.78
CA HIS A 344 19.09 -12.85 8.71
C HIS A 344 19.67 -12.51 10.11
N ARG A 345 18.81 -12.42 11.14
CA ARG A 345 19.18 -11.97 12.49
C ARG A 345 18.56 -12.88 13.56
N PRO A 346 19.03 -14.13 13.66
CA PRO A 346 18.45 -15.14 14.58
C PRO A 346 18.56 -14.73 16.06
N GLU A 347 19.54 -13.90 16.43
CA GLU A 347 19.68 -13.37 17.79
C GLU A 347 18.52 -12.47 18.22
N VAL A 348 17.87 -11.80 17.26
CA VAL A 348 16.68 -10.98 17.56
C VAL A 348 15.51 -11.87 17.99
N GLN A 349 15.33 -13.05 17.36
CA GLN A 349 14.31 -14.00 17.77
C GLN A 349 14.54 -14.48 19.22
N THR A 350 15.80 -14.76 19.55
CA THR A 350 16.18 -15.20 20.90
C THR A 350 15.83 -14.14 21.93
N ARG A 351 16.23 -12.89 21.70
CA ARG A 351 15.95 -11.77 22.63
C ARG A 351 14.45 -11.53 22.83
N VAL A 352 13.65 -11.57 21.73
CA VAL A 352 12.18 -11.41 21.83
C VAL A 352 11.57 -12.57 22.63
N HIS A 353 12.05 -13.80 22.41
CA HIS A 353 11.56 -14.95 23.13
C HIS A 353 11.89 -14.89 24.63
N GLU A 354 13.13 -14.54 24.99
CA GLU A 354 13.58 -14.33 26.38
C GLU A 354 12.74 -13.27 27.10
N GLU A 355 12.47 -12.13 26.44
CA GLU A 355 11.57 -11.10 26.97
C GLU A 355 10.19 -11.67 27.25
N MET A 356 9.60 -12.41 26.29
CA MET A 356 8.27 -13.00 26.47
C MET A 356 8.24 -14.06 27.57
N CYS A 357 9.26 -14.92 27.68
CA CYS A 357 9.36 -15.90 28.77
C CYS A 357 9.34 -15.21 30.14
N THR A 358 10.12 -14.13 30.28
CA THR A 358 10.22 -13.37 31.54
C THR A 358 8.93 -12.64 31.88
N VAL A 359 8.28 -12.02 30.88
CA VAL A 359 7.11 -11.13 31.12
C VAL A 359 5.81 -11.91 31.21
N LEU A 360 5.66 -13.00 30.42
CA LEU A 360 4.38 -13.70 30.27
C LEU A 360 4.26 -14.92 31.19
N GLU A 361 5.38 -15.40 31.77
CA GLU A 361 5.36 -16.53 32.71
C GLU A 361 4.60 -17.75 32.15
N GLY A 362 4.84 -18.09 30.89
CA GLY A 362 4.23 -19.22 30.19
C GLY A 362 2.81 -19.00 29.59
N ARG A 363 2.09 -17.93 29.95
CA ARG A 363 0.79 -17.62 29.33
C ARG A 363 0.91 -17.07 27.91
N TYR A 364 -0.19 -17.09 27.17
CA TYR A 364 -0.25 -16.42 25.87
C TYR A 364 -0.29 -14.89 25.99
N PRO A 365 0.31 -14.15 25.03
CA PRO A 365 0.31 -12.71 25.03
C PRO A 365 -1.08 -12.13 24.74
N LYS A 366 -1.40 -11.01 25.41
CA LYS A 366 -2.56 -10.17 25.11
C LYS A 366 -2.08 -8.85 24.53
N TYR A 367 -2.89 -8.17 23.71
CA TYR A 367 -2.50 -6.87 23.16
C TYR A 367 -2.19 -5.82 24.22
N SER A 368 -2.77 -5.93 25.41
CA SER A 368 -2.44 -5.10 26.58
C SER A 368 -1.01 -5.26 27.08
N ASP A 369 -0.34 -6.39 26.77
CA ASP A 369 1.05 -6.63 27.18
C ASP A 369 2.07 -5.83 26.37
N ARG A 370 1.69 -5.17 25.29
CA ARG A 370 2.59 -4.43 24.40
C ARG A 370 3.47 -3.42 25.12
N HIS A 371 3.01 -2.84 26.23
CA HIS A 371 3.80 -1.90 27.03
C HIS A 371 4.88 -2.59 27.89
N ARG A 372 4.77 -3.91 28.09
CA ARG A 372 5.69 -4.75 28.84
C ARG A 372 6.65 -5.54 27.94
N LEU A 373 6.47 -5.45 26.61
CA LEU A 373 7.23 -6.18 25.58
C LEU A 373 7.92 -5.20 24.61
N PRO A 374 8.83 -4.33 25.10
CA PRO A 374 9.50 -3.32 24.29
C PRO A 374 10.40 -3.91 23.18
N VAL A 375 11.05 -5.06 23.39
CA VAL A 375 11.89 -5.70 22.35
C VAL A 375 11.02 -6.19 21.18
N LEU A 376 9.90 -6.84 21.48
CA LEU A 376 8.92 -7.24 20.46
C LEU A 376 8.36 -6.01 19.70
N CYS A 377 7.98 -4.95 20.41
CA CYS A 377 7.50 -3.72 19.78
C CYS A 377 8.57 -3.06 18.91
N SER A 378 9.84 -3.11 19.33
CA SER A 378 10.97 -2.59 18.57
C SER A 378 11.21 -3.37 17.27
N LEU A 379 11.08 -4.70 17.30
CA LEU A 379 11.11 -5.54 16.13
C LEU A 379 10.01 -5.12 15.13
N ILE A 380 8.77 -4.99 15.59
CA ILE A 380 7.62 -4.59 14.76
C ILE A 380 7.89 -3.24 14.10
N ASN A 381 8.33 -2.24 14.85
CA ASN A 381 8.59 -0.91 14.34
C ASN A 381 9.74 -0.89 13.32
N GLU A 382 10.80 -1.68 13.54
CA GLU A 382 11.93 -1.74 12.62
C GLU A 382 11.58 -2.41 11.29
N VAL A 383 10.75 -3.46 11.30
CA VAL A 383 10.24 -4.07 10.07
C VAL A 383 9.34 -3.08 9.31
N LEU A 384 8.44 -2.37 10.00
CA LEU A 384 7.61 -1.32 9.40
C LEU A 384 8.44 -0.18 8.80
N ARG A 385 9.56 0.17 9.43
CA ARG A 385 10.49 1.17 8.93
C ARG A 385 11.22 0.72 7.66
N LEU A 386 11.90 -0.43 7.73
CA LEU A 386 12.73 -0.92 6.64
C LEU A 386 11.92 -1.36 5.43
N ARG A 387 10.75 -1.94 5.66
CA ARG A 387 9.89 -2.45 4.59
C ARG A 387 8.44 -1.99 4.82
N PRO A 388 8.18 -0.66 4.67
CA PRO A 388 6.82 -0.18 4.64
C PRO A 388 6.09 -0.89 3.50
N VAL A 389 5.06 -1.67 3.82
CA VAL A 389 4.36 -2.51 2.82
C VAL A 389 3.66 -1.69 1.74
N ALA A 390 3.31 -0.44 2.02
CA ALA A 390 2.85 0.55 1.04
C ALA A 390 3.91 1.65 0.88
N PRO A 391 5.04 1.39 0.20
CA PRO A 391 6.23 2.24 0.25
C PRO A 391 6.05 3.63 -0.37
N LEU A 392 5.08 3.79 -1.27
CA LEU A 392 4.73 5.06 -1.92
C LEU A 392 3.38 5.61 -1.47
N ALA A 393 2.77 4.99 -0.44
CA ALA A 393 1.41 5.27 -0.02
C ALA A 393 0.41 5.19 -1.20
N VAL A 394 -0.78 5.77 -1.06
CA VAL A 394 -1.69 6.02 -2.19
C VAL A 394 -1.51 7.48 -2.61
N PRO A 395 -1.24 7.78 -3.90
CA PRO A 395 -1.00 9.15 -4.34
C PRO A 395 -2.10 10.13 -3.92
N HIS A 396 -1.71 11.34 -3.55
CA HIS A 396 -2.60 12.44 -3.21
C HIS A 396 -2.70 13.44 -4.35
N ARG A 397 -3.63 14.38 -4.27
CA ARG A 397 -3.79 15.50 -5.20
C ARG A 397 -4.01 16.79 -4.42
N ALA A 398 -3.33 17.85 -4.86
CA ALA A 398 -3.62 19.20 -4.38
C ALA A 398 -5.02 19.64 -4.83
N ILE A 399 -5.92 19.94 -3.89
CA ILE A 399 -7.29 20.36 -4.19
C ILE A 399 -7.41 21.87 -4.38
N ARG A 400 -6.37 22.60 -4.00
CA ARG A 400 -6.19 24.06 -4.23
C ARG A 400 -4.71 24.36 -4.39
N ASP A 401 -4.41 25.59 -4.80
CA ASP A 401 -3.04 26.10 -4.78
C ASP A 401 -2.54 26.16 -3.33
N SER A 402 -1.31 25.69 -3.10
CA SER A 402 -0.70 25.59 -1.77
C SER A 402 0.83 25.64 -1.87
N SER A 403 1.52 25.27 -0.81
CA SER A 403 2.98 25.17 -0.79
C SER A 403 3.46 24.00 0.07
N ILE A 404 4.64 23.44 -0.25
CA ILE A 404 5.35 22.45 0.57
C ILE A 404 6.83 22.85 0.60
N ALA A 405 7.43 22.93 1.78
CA ALA A 405 8.83 23.33 1.98
C ALA A 405 9.20 24.65 1.26
N GLY A 406 8.28 25.60 1.20
CA GLY A 406 8.47 26.88 0.51
C GLY A 406 8.26 26.87 -1.00
N TYR A 407 8.07 25.70 -1.64
CA TYR A 407 7.77 25.60 -3.06
C TYR A 407 6.28 25.73 -3.31
N PHE A 408 5.91 26.48 -4.33
CA PHE A 408 4.52 26.60 -4.78
C PHE A 408 4.04 25.30 -5.43
N ILE A 409 2.88 24.82 -5.02
CA ILE A 409 2.24 23.59 -5.52
C ILE A 409 0.87 23.98 -6.13
N PRO A 410 0.74 23.97 -7.45
CA PRO A 410 -0.52 24.27 -8.12
C PRO A 410 -1.62 23.26 -7.78
N LYS A 411 -2.87 23.71 -7.81
CA LYS A 411 -4.04 22.82 -7.80
C LYS A 411 -3.89 21.70 -8.85
N ASN A 412 -4.39 20.52 -8.55
CA ASN A 412 -4.34 19.30 -9.36
C ASN A 412 -2.95 18.65 -9.50
N THR A 413 -1.91 19.18 -8.85
CA THR A 413 -0.62 18.50 -8.76
C THR A 413 -0.79 17.19 -7.99
N VAL A 414 -0.26 16.09 -8.54
CA VAL A 414 -0.20 14.79 -7.85
C VAL A 414 0.94 14.83 -6.84
N ILE A 415 0.66 14.43 -5.61
CA ILE A 415 1.65 14.33 -4.53
C ILE A 415 1.92 12.86 -4.27
N LEU A 416 3.18 12.45 -4.43
CA LEU A 416 3.63 11.07 -4.20
C LEU A 416 4.49 10.99 -2.94
N PRO A 417 3.95 10.55 -1.80
CA PRO A 417 4.73 10.38 -0.58
C PRO A 417 5.59 9.12 -0.70
N ASN A 418 6.91 9.26 -0.78
CA ASN A 418 7.83 8.14 -0.71
C ASN A 418 8.16 7.83 0.75
N LEU A 419 7.31 6.99 1.37
CA LEU A 419 7.49 6.55 2.77
C LEU A 419 8.79 5.77 2.93
N PHE A 420 9.16 4.96 1.92
CA PHE A 420 10.43 4.25 1.91
C PHE A 420 11.59 5.24 2.02
N GLY A 421 11.61 6.30 1.21
CA GLY A 421 12.65 7.34 1.27
C GLY A 421 12.71 8.01 2.64
N ALA A 422 11.56 8.37 3.22
CA ALA A 422 11.49 8.96 4.55
C ALA A 422 12.01 8.02 5.66
N HIS A 423 11.77 6.73 5.52
CA HIS A 423 12.23 5.73 6.48
C HIS A 423 13.70 5.32 6.28
N HIS A 424 14.32 5.77 5.19
CA HIS A 424 15.75 5.55 4.89
C HIS A 424 16.54 6.86 4.83
N ASP A 425 15.99 7.97 5.33
CA ASP A 425 16.65 9.27 5.39
C ASP A 425 17.82 9.23 6.40
N PRO A 426 19.09 9.36 5.97
CA PRO A 426 20.24 9.27 6.86
C PRO A 426 20.34 10.45 7.84
N THR A 427 19.62 11.54 7.60
CA THR A 427 19.56 12.67 8.54
C THR A 427 18.72 12.36 9.78
N VAL A 428 17.86 11.34 9.70
CA VAL A 428 16.95 10.92 10.78
C VAL A 428 17.34 9.55 11.34
N TRP A 429 17.78 8.64 10.47
CA TRP A 429 18.05 7.25 10.81
C TRP A 429 19.53 6.92 10.63
N SER A 430 20.25 6.68 11.72
CA SER A 430 21.63 6.17 11.63
C SER A 430 21.64 4.79 10.97
N ASP A 431 22.56 4.54 10.03
CA ASP A 431 22.62 3.30 9.26
C ASP A 431 21.23 2.88 8.72
N PRO A 432 20.60 3.70 7.87
CA PRO A 432 19.18 3.56 7.56
C PRO A 432 18.81 2.24 6.88
N TYR A 433 19.76 1.55 6.25
CA TYR A 433 19.54 0.28 5.54
C TYR A 433 19.80 -0.96 6.42
N SER A 434 20.35 -0.78 7.61
CA SER A 434 20.61 -1.87 8.55
C SER A 434 19.38 -2.17 9.41
N PHE A 435 19.10 -3.47 9.58
CA PHE A 435 18.04 -3.95 10.49
C PHE A 435 18.53 -3.88 11.93
N LYS A 436 18.06 -2.92 12.67
CA LYS A 436 18.46 -2.62 14.05
C LYS A 436 17.22 -2.30 14.92
N PRO A 437 16.51 -3.31 15.43
CA PRO A 437 15.36 -3.07 16.32
C PRO A 437 15.70 -2.19 17.53
N GLU A 438 16.95 -2.25 17.99
CA GLU A 438 17.45 -1.51 19.16
C GLU A 438 17.25 -0.01 19.06
N ARG A 439 17.13 0.53 17.83
CA ARG A 439 16.88 1.97 17.64
C ARG A 439 15.54 2.46 18.22
N PHE A 440 14.62 1.54 18.46
CA PHE A 440 13.32 1.81 19.08
C PHE A 440 13.28 1.49 20.58
N LEU A 441 14.36 0.93 21.13
CA LEU A 441 14.58 0.82 22.57
C LEU A 441 15.19 2.13 23.06
N GLU A 442 14.86 2.55 24.25
CA GLU A 442 15.45 3.67 25.00
C GLU A 442 15.71 4.98 24.22
N GLY A 443 14.97 6.00 24.49
CA GLY A 443 15.34 7.39 24.18
C GLY A 443 15.32 7.82 22.70
N GLY A 444 14.97 6.94 21.77
CA GLY A 444 14.89 7.23 20.34
C GLY A 444 13.74 8.18 19.92
N GLY A 445 13.36 9.12 20.81
CA GLY A 445 12.19 9.99 20.67
C GLY A 445 12.06 10.78 19.35
N GLY A 446 13.18 11.02 18.64
CA GLY A 446 13.16 11.58 17.29
C GLY A 446 12.69 10.59 16.23
N SER A 447 13.09 9.34 16.35
CA SER A 447 12.83 8.28 15.37
C SER A 447 11.36 7.86 15.31
N THR A 448 10.67 7.75 16.45
CA THR A 448 9.24 7.35 16.51
C THR A 448 8.35 8.34 15.77
N ARG A 449 8.66 9.64 15.81
CA ARG A 449 7.92 10.66 15.08
C ARG A 449 8.13 10.57 13.57
N ALA A 450 9.28 10.09 13.12
CA ALA A 450 9.60 9.93 11.71
C ALA A 450 9.07 8.62 11.11
N LEU A 451 8.64 7.67 11.95
CA LEU A 451 8.01 6.43 11.51
C LEU A 451 6.55 6.70 11.13
N ILE A 452 6.25 6.66 9.83
CA ILE A 452 4.94 7.01 9.26
C ILE A 452 4.39 5.94 8.29
N PRO A 453 4.44 4.64 8.64
CA PRO A 453 4.08 3.56 7.72
C PRO A 453 2.59 3.56 7.34
N PHE A 454 1.75 4.21 8.11
CA PHE A 454 0.30 4.32 7.91
C PHE A 454 -0.14 5.65 7.27
N GLY A 455 0.83 6.49 6.82
CA GLY A 455 0.55 7.81 6.26
C GLY A 455 0.17 8.83 7.33
N GLY A 456 -0.78 9.74 7.01
CA GLY A 456 -1.18 10.79 7.95
C GLY A 456 -2.39 11.62 7.51
N GLY A 457 -2.90 12.44 8.43
CA GLY A 457 -3.99 13.38 8.20
C GLY A 457 -5.32 12.74 7.85
N ALA A 458 -6.11 13.39 6.99
CA ALA A 458 -7.44 12.90 6.62
C ALA A 458 -7.41 11.52 5.92
N ARG A 459 -6.27 11.14 5.36
CA ARG A 459 -6.05 9.88 4.62
C ARG A 459 -5.23 8.85 5.40
N LEU A 460 -5.03 9.07 6.70
CA LEU A 460 -4.43 8.07 7.60
C LEU A 460 -5.09 6.72 7.39
N CYS A 461 -4.31 5.64 7.40
CA CYS A 461 -4.82 4.27 7.25
C CYS A 461 -6.00 4.02 8.19
N LEU A 462 -7.12 3.58 7.62
CA LEU A 462 -8.34 3.34 8.38
C LEU A 462 -8.22 2.11 9.29
N GLY A 463 -7.45 1.12 8.85
CA GLY A 463 -7.17 -0.12 9.55
C GLY A 463 -5.94 -0.08 10.47
N GLU A 464 -5.35 1.08 10.77
CA GLU A 464 -4.12 1.17 11.57
C GLU A 464 -4.21 0.44 12.91
N SER A 465 -5.33 0.58 13.63
CA SER A 465 -5.54 -0.08 14.93
C SER A 465 -5.68 -1.60 14.78
N VAL A 466 -6.36 -2.06 13.72
CA VAL A 466 -6.48 -3.48 13.39
C VAL A 466 -5.09 -4.05 13.08
N ALA A 467 -4.38 -3.41 12.13
CA ALA A 467 -3.05 -3.84 11.72
C ALA A 467 -2.08 -3.90 12.91
N LYS A 468 -2.00 -2.87 13.75
CA LYS A 468 -1.11 -2.88 14.92
C LYS A 468 -1.40 -4.03 15.89
N MET A 469 -2.68 -4.39 16.06
CA MET A 469 -3.06 -5.53 16.90
C MET A 469 -2.69 -6.86 16.23
N GLU A 470 -2.93 -7.01 14.92
CA GLU A 470 -2.53 -8.19 14.14
C GLU A 470 -1.02 -8.40 14.18
N LEU A 471 -0.25 -7.36 13.83
CA LEU A 471 1.21 -7.43 13.80
C LEU A 471 1.78 -7.83 15.16
N PHE A 472 1.23 -7.30 16.24
CA PHE A 472 1.65 -7.63 17.60
C PHE A 472 1.29 -9.07 17.96
N LEU A 473 0.02 -9.45 17.84
CA LEU A 473 -0.45 -10.78 18.30
C LEU A 473 0.13 -11.90 17.45
N PHE A 474 0.08 -11.81 16.11
CA PHE A 474 0.67 -12.84 15.26
C PHE A 474 2.17 -13.03 15.56
N THR A 475 2.94 -11.94 15.63
CA THR A 475 4.38 -12.03 15.90
C THR A 475 4.66 -12.61 17.29
N ALA A 476 3.89 -12.18 18.30
CA ALA A 476 4.05 -12.68 19.66
C ALA A 476 3.74 -14.18 19.77
N TYR A 477 2.64 -14.64 19.15
CA TYR A 477 2.29 -16.07 19.15
C TYR A 477 3.31 -16.91 18.40
N LEU A 478 3.76 -16.43 17.23
CA LEU A 478 4.75 -17.12 16.41
C LEU A 478 6.11 -17.24 17.13
N LEU A 479 6.65 -16.13 17.67
CA LEU A 479 7.98 -16.15 18.30
C LEU A 479 7.99 -16.77 19.71
N ARG A 480 6.82 -16.85 20.36
CA ARG A 480 6.68 -17.61 21.59
C ARG A 480 6.87 -19.12 21.33
N ASP A 481 6.23 -19.65 20.30
CA ASP A 481 6.12 -21.09 20.08
C ASP A 481 7.11 -21.63 19.03
N PHE A 482 7.69 -20.75 18.18
CA PHE A 482 8.60 -21.16 17.11
C PHE A 482 9.90 -20.36 17.08
N GLN A 483 10.92 -21.03 16.55
CA GLN A 483 12.13 -20.40 16.02
C GLN A 483 12.14 -20.61 14.50
N PHE A 484 12.25 -19.54 13.74
CA PHE A 484 12.38 -19.62 12.30
C PHE A 484 13.84 -19.83 11.93
N ILE A 485 14.11 -20.84 11.11
CA ILE A 485 15.46 -21.16 10.63
C ILE A 485 15.43 -21.38 9.12
N LEU A 486 16.58 -21.19 8.48
CA LEU A 486 16.76 -21.53 7.07
C LEU A 486 16.82 -23.04 6.92
N PRO A 487 16.07 -23.66 5.96
CA PRO A 487 16.22 -25.09 5.68
C PRO A 487 17.64 -25.41 5.22
N GLU A 488 18.15 -26.61 5.56
CA GLU A 488 19.48 -27.08 5.12
C GLU A 488 19.58 -27.19 3.59
N SER A 489 18.44 -27.39 2.91
CA SER A 489 18.35 -27.44 1.45
C SER A 489 18.53 -26.08 0.76
N GLU A 490 18.42 -24.98 1.49
CA GLU A 490 18.53 -23.63 0.92
C GLU A 490 19.97 -23.11 1.00
N ALA A 491 20.49 -22.68 -0.16
CA ALA A 491 21.85 -22.18 -0.26
C ALA A 491 22.03 -20.72 0.17
N SER A 492 20.95 -19.95 0.28
CA SER A 492 21.01 -18.51 0.55
C SER A 492 19.83 -17.99 1.36
N LEU A 493 20.09 -16.95 2.13
CA LEU A 493 19.07 -16.19 2.85
C LEU A 493 18.14 -15.44 1.88
N PRO A 494 16.90 -15.12 2.30
CA PRO A 494 15.94 -14.37 1.49
C PRO A 494 16.48 -13.03 0.98
N ASP A 495 16.16 -12.67 -0.27
CA ASP A 495 16.52 -11.36 -0.84
C ASP A 495 15.70 -10.25 -0.19
N LEU A 496 16.37 -9.40 0.59
CA LEU A 496 15.71 -8.30 1.30
C LEU A 496 15.41 -7.07 0.43
N ARG A 497 15.67 -7.08 -0.89
CA ARG A 497 15.25 -5.99 -1.79
C ARG A 497 13.76 -6.02 -2.05
N GLY A 498 13.20 -7.21 -2.19
CA GLY A 498 11.79 -7.44 -2.46
C GLY A 498 11.35 -7.13 -3.88
N VAL A 499 10.05 -7.26 -4.12
CA VAL A 499 9.37 -6.92 -5.37
C VAL A 499 8.41 -5.77 -5.08
N ALA A 500 8.65 -4.63 -5.72
CA ALA A 500 7.82 -3.45 -5.58
C ALA A 500 6.64 -3.50 -6.57
N SER A 501 5.44 -3.52 -6.03
CA SER A 501 4.18 -3.28 -6.74
C SER A 501 3.38 -2.25 -5.94
N VAL A 502 2.05 -2.35 -5.90
CA VAL A 502 1.22 -1.58 -4.95
C VAL A 502 1.62 -1.91 -3.51
N VAL A 503 1.93 -3.19 -3.26
CA VAL A 503 2.47 -3.71 -2.00
C VAL A 503 3.90 -4.19 -2.21
N LEU A 504 4.82 -3.79 -1.34
CA LEU A 504 6.21 -4.27 -1.33
C LEU A 504 6.25 -5.65 -0.68
N LYS A 505 6.50 -6.68 -1.48
CA LYS A 505 6.59 -8.08 -1.04
C LYS A 505 8.02 -8.57 -1.05
N VAL A 506 8.38 -9.45 -0.12
CA VAL A 506 9.60 -10.26 -0.24
C VAL A 506 9.39 -11.30 -1.35
N LYS A 507 10.45 -11.66 -2.07
CA LYS A 507 10.39 -12.79 -3.01
C LYS A 507 10.09 -14.08 -2.24
N SER A 508 9.41 -15.03 -2.88
CA SER A 508 9.17 -16.36 -2.30
C SER A 508 10.47 -16.96 -1.78
N TYR A 509 10.41 -17.50 -0.58
CA TYR A 509 11.50 -18.20 0.10
C TYR A 509 10.90 -19.26 1.01
N THR A 510 11.70 -20.26 1.36
CA THR A 510 11.31 -21.29 2.32
C THR A 510 11.89 -21.02 3.70
N ALA A 511 11.16 -21.39 4.73
CA ALA A 511 11.58 -21.32 6.13
C ALA A 511 11.08 -22.54 6.89
N VAL A 512 11.82 -22.95 7.90
CA VAL A 512 11.39 -23.96 8.87
C VAL A 512 10.90 -23.26 10.11
N ALA A 513 9.67 -23.56 10.53
CA ALA A 513 9.14 -23.14 11.82
C ALA A 513 9.44 -24.25 12.87
N ARG A 514 10.59 -24.17 13.52
CA ARG A 514 11.00 -25.14 14.55
C ARG A 514 10.27 -24.86 15.86
N PRO A 515 9.50 -25.82 16.42
CA PRO A 515 8.84 -25.64 17.71
C PRO A 515 9.87 -25.39 18.83
N ARG A 516 9.61 -24.44 19.68
CA ARG A 516 10.41 -24.20 20.88
C ARG A 516 10.02 -25.20 21.98
N PRO A 517 10.96 -25.62 22.82
CA PRO A 517 10.62 -26.42 24.00
C PRO A 517 9.57 -25.69 24.84
N VAL A 518 8.55 -26.40 25.27
CA VAL A 518 7.58 -25.85 26.25
C VAL A 518 8.35 -25.62 27.54
N THR A 519 8.70 -24.39 27.83
CA THR A 519 9.20 -24.04 29.16
C THR A 519 8.02 -24.16 30.11
N ASN A 520 7.92 -25.32 30.78
CA ASN A 520 7.03 -25.43 31.92
C ASN A 520 7.51 -24.40 32.97
N PRO A 521 6.58 -23.64 33.59
CA PRO A 521 6.92 -22.67 34.60
C PRO A 521 7.57 -23.29 35.80
#